data_05d444349d34705a70f79242480a7500
#
_entry.id   05d444349d34705a70f79242480a7500
#
_cell.length_a   1.000
_cell.length_b   1.000
_cell.length_c   1.000
_cell.angle_alpha   90.00
_cell.angle_beta   90.00
_cell.angle_gamma   90.00
#
_symmetry.space_group_name_H-M   'P 1'
#
loop_
_entity.id
_entity.type
_entity.pdbx_description
1 polymer ?
#
loop_
_entity_poly.entity_id
_entity_poly.type
_entity_poly.pdbx_seq_one_letter_code
_entity_poly.pdbx_strand_id
1 'polypeptide(L)'
;KNIFQIKINKSIEILVVHNPGEKNFHQDNVGIILEENKILEILSKRYTDVVITEINKREDLDELLKRKPDLVFSGVKYFNFNKKKIWLNDCLELYDIPYIASNRAALDNESDKDRAKKLILKAKIKTADFFVTNPGEHHSETSIPISFPLFVKPVRGGDSRGVDSNSVVYNFASFKKKVLEIKHKFNLSSLVETYLSGKEYSVGILQDSTNGTLRAMPVEIIIKKNKNGHCILDFDVKKDDEEKVIAVTDAK
;
A
#
# COMPACT_ATOMS: atom_id res chain seq x y z
N LYS A 1 15.75 35.36 14.69
CA LYS A 1 14.89 36.12 13.75
C LYS A 1 13.75 35.17 13.35
N ASN A 2 12.56 35.40 13.95
CA ASN A 2 11.34 34.69 13.51
C ASN A 2 10.97 35.25 12.13
N ILE A 3 11.31 34.53 11.09
CA ILE A 3 10.75 34.79 9.77
C ILE A 3 9.31 34.29 9.87
N PHE A 4 8.35 35.19 9.95
CA PHE A 4 6.93 34.85 9.81
C PHE A 4 6.75 34.26 8.42
N GLN A 5 6.67 32.94 8.35
CA GLN A 5 6.35 32.25 7.11
C GLN A 5 4.88 32.56 6.78
N ILE A 6 4.66 33.37 5.73
CA ILE A 6 3.31 33.68 5.25
C ILE A 6 2.66 32.36 4.85
N LYS A 7 1.58 32.00 5.53
CA LYS A 7 0.81 30.80 5.20
C LYS A 7 0.01 31.02 3.91
N ILE A 8 -0.12 29.95 3.15
CA ILE A 8 -0.92 29.89 1.93
C ILE A 8 -2.39 29.75 2.35
N ASN A 9 -3.25 30.66 1.86
CA ASN A 9 -4.68 30.60 2.12
C ASN A 9 -5.35 29.51 1.26
N LYS A 10 -5.36 28.29 1.79
CA LYS A 10 -5.92 27.10 1.18
C LYS A 10 -6.55 26.21 2.24
N SER A 11 -7.70 25.61 1.90
CA SER A 11 -8.39 24.62 2.73
C SER A 11 -7.94 23.22 2.36
N ILE A 12 -7.45 22.47 3.36
CA ILE A 12 -6.99 21.10 3.17
C ILE A 12 -7.72 20.20 4.15
N GLU A 13 -8.35 19.17 3.65
CA GLU A 13 -9.00 18.15 4.49
C GLU A 13 -8.18 16.85 4.50
N ILE A 14 -7.79 16.39 5.68
CA ILE A 14 -7.12 15.12 5.91
C ILE A 14 -8.21 14.09 6.22
N LEU A 15 -8.46 13.18 5.27
CA LEU A 15 -9.48 12.15 5.45
C LEU A 15 -8.90 10.95 6.17
N VAL A 16 -9.52 10.61 7.27
CA VAL A 16 -9.19 9.45 8.09
C VAL A 16 -10.35 8.45 8.12
N VAL A 17 -10.00 7.21 8.33
CA VAL A 17 -10.96 6.15 8.61
C VAL A 17 -10.82 5.79 10.07
N HIS A 18 -11.78 6.21 10.88
CA HIS A 18 -11.88 5.76 12.26
C HIS A 18 -12.76 4.51 12.31
N ASN A 19 -12.12 3.39 12.52
CA ASN A 19 -12.55 2.31 13.38
C ASN A 19 -11.45 1.24 13.52
N PRO A 20 -10.33 1.55 14.16
CA PRO A 20 -9.31 0.53 14.44
C PRO A 20 -9.80 -0.56 15.41
N GLY A 21 -10.97 -0.38 16.02
CA GLY A 21 -11.58 -1.35 16.95
C GLY A 21 -12.60 -2.30 16.34
N GLU A 22 -13.11 -2.04 15.16
CA GLU A 22 -14.01 -2.99 14.50
C GLU A 22 -13.23 -4.09 13.79
N LYS A 23 -13.53 -5.33 14.14
CA LYS A 23 -12.90 -6.55 13.58
C LYS A 23 -12.91 -6.64 12.05
N ASN A 24 -13.67 -5.80 11.37
CA ASN A 24 -13.87 -5.79 9.92
C ASN A 24 -13.04 -4.74 9.17
N PHE A 25 -12.37 -3.81 9.85
CA PHE A 25 -11.56 -2.76 9.21
C PHE A 25 -10.47 -3.34 8.28
N HIS A 26 -9.84 -4.45 8.69
CA HIS A 26 -8.81 -5.12 7.90
C HIS A 26 -9.35 -6.05 6.80
N GLN A 27 -10.63 -6.38 6.79
CA GLN A 27 -11.21 -7.30 5.80
C GLN A 27 -11.59 -6.59 4.49
N ASP A 28 -11.91 -5.30 4.54
CA ASP A 28 -12.48 -4.59 3.39
C ASP A 28 -11.49 -3.73 2.59
N ASN A 29 -10.20 -3.69 2.95
CA ASN A 29 -9.18 -2.88 2.27
C ASN A 29 -9.62 -1.43 1.99
N VAL A 30 -10.24 -0.78 2.97
CA VAL A 30 -10.83 0.56 2.81
C VAL A 30 -9.77 1.65 2.62
N GLY A 31 -8.54 1.41 3.07
CA GLY A 31 -7.44 2.36 2.97
C GLY A 31 -6.25 2.01 3.86
N ILE A 32 -5.41 2.99 4.13
CA ILE A 32 -4.27 2.93 5.05
C ILE A 32 -4.53 3.80 6.27
N ILE A 33 -3.98 3.41 7.41
CA ILE A 33 -3.99 4.24 8.61
C ILE A 33 -2.96 5.36 8.41
N LEU A 34 -3.37 6.61 8.64
CA LEU A 34 -2.51 7.78 8.57
C LEU A 34 -2.13 8.23 9.98
N GLU A 35 -0.92 8.77 10.13
CA GLU A 35 -0.55 9.57 11.31
C GLU A 35 -1.15 10.99 11.15
N GLU A 36 -2.48 11.11 11.24
CA GLU A 36 -3.25 12.32 10.91
C GLU A 36 -2.78 13.55 11.67
N ASN A 37 -2.45 13.42 12.96
CA ASN A 37 -1.99 14.54 13.78
C ASN A 37 -0.63 15.07 13.32
N LYS A 38 0.26 14.18 12.88
CA LYS A 38 1.57 14.56 12.35
C LYS A 38 1.44 15.25 10.99
N ILE A 39 0.54 14.74 10.14
CA ILE A 39 0.22 15.37 8.85
C ILE A 39 -0.41 16.73 9.07
N LEU A 40 -1.37 16.86 10.01
CA LEU A 40 -2.00 18.11 10.40
C LEU A 40 -0.95 19.14 10.87
N GLU A 41 -0.02 18.74 11.75
CA GLU A 41 1.06 19.60 12.22
C GLU A 41 1.93 20.12 11.08
N ILE A 42 2.33 19.23 10.16
CA ILE A 42 3.20 19.58 9.03
C ILE A 42 2.49 20.54 8.07
N LEU A 43 1.26 20.23 7.68
CA LEU A 43 0.51 21.04 6.73
C LEU A 43 0.09 22.39 7.32
N SER A 44 -0.27 22.45 8.61
CA SER A 44 -0.64 23.68 9.31
C SER A 44 0.51 24.67 9.44
N LYS A 45 1.76 24.25 9.25
CA LYS A 45 2.90 25.20 9.17
C LYS A 45 2.87 26.04 7.88
N ARG A 46 2.23 25.51 6.82
CA ARG A 46 2.26 26.12 5.49
C ARG A 46 0.89 26.64 5.04
N TYR A 47 -0.19 26.03 5.46
CA TYR A 47 -1.55 26.35 5.02
C TYR A 47 -2.38 26.92 6.18
N THR A 48 -3.37 27.77 5.86
CA THR A 48 -4.17 28.48 6.87
C THR A 48 -5.28 27.62 7.44
N ASP A 49 -5.88 26.76 6.62
CA ASP A 49 -7.05 25.96 6.97
C ASP A 49 -6.76 24.50 6.70
N VAL A 50 -6.42 23.75 7.75
CA VAL A 50 -6.14 22.32 7.66
C VAL A 50 -6.94 21.61 8.75
N VAL A 51 -7.78 20.68 8.36
CA VAL A 51 -8.66 19.95 9.28
C VAL A 51 -8.58 18.44 9.05
N ILE A 52 -8.86 17.68 10.10
CA ILE A 52 -9.08 16.22 10.02
C ILE A 52 -10.58 16.01 9.84
N THR A 53 -10.95 15.26 8.83
CA THR A 53 -12.35 14.97 8.49
C THR A 53 -12.61 13.47 8.55
N GLU A 54 -13.62 13.08 9.33
CA GLU A 54 -14.11 11.71 9.41
C GLU A 54 -15.30 11.51 8.47
N ILE A 55 -15.30 10.39 7.76
CA ILE A 55 -16.41 9.99 6.89
C ILE A 55 -16.95 8.65 7.40
N ASN A 56 -18.03 8.68 8.15
CA ASN A 56 -18.65 7.50 8.76
C ASN A 56 -19.90 7.02 7.99
N LYS A 57 -20.54 7.90 7.25
CA LYS A 57 -21.75 7.64 6.47
C LYS A 57 -21.77 8.42 5.16
N ARG A 58 -22.71 8.10 4.29
CA ARG A 58 -22.80 8.74 2.97
C ARG A 58 -22.97 10.25 3.03
N GLU A 59 -23.74 10.73 3.98
CA GLU A 59 -24.01 12.17 4.16
C GLU A 59 -22.73 12.96 4.49
N ASP A 60 -21.79 12.37 5.25
CA ASP A 60 -20.50 13.02 5.56
C ASP A 60 -19.65 13.20 4.30
N LEU A 61 -19.67 12.21 3.39
CA LEU A 61 -19.04 12.34 2.08
C LEU A 61 -19.70 13.42 1.22
N ASP A 62 -21.03 13.45 1.20
CA ASP A 62 -21.78 14.46 0.44
C ASP A 62 -21.50 15.88 0.96
N GLU A 63 -21.33 16.06 2.27
CA GLU A 63 -20.91 17.33 2.87
C GLU A 63 -19.48 17.73 2.50
N LEU A 64 -18.53 16.79 2.50
CA LEU A 64 -17.18 17.05 1.99
C LEU A 64 -17.23 17.55 0.55
N LEU A 65 -17.96 16.85 -0.33
CA LEU A 65 -18.06 17.19 -1.74
C LEU A 65 -18.71 18.57 -1.97
N LYS A 66 -19.66 18.98 -1.12
CA LYS A 66 -20.28 20.33 -1.14
C LYS A 66 -19.30 21.43 -0.70
N ARG A 67 -18.46 21.15 0.33
CA ARG A 67 -17.47 22.12 0.81
C ARG A 67 -16.40 22.43 -0.21
N LYS A 68 -16.09 21.49 -1.09
CA LYS A 68 -15.07 21.61 -2.15
C LYS A 68 -13.73 22.15 -1.62
N PRO A 69 -13.05 21.43 -0.73
CA PRO A 69 -11.74 21.88 -0.24
C PRO A 69 -10.74 22.04 -1.40
N ASP A 70 -9.74 22.89 -1.21
CA ASP A 70 -8.68 23.08 -2.20
C ASP A 70 -7.82 21.84 -2.42
N LEU A 71 -7.75 20.95 -1.42
CA LEU A 71 -7.02 19.70 -1.51
C LEU A 71 -7.55 18.68 -0.49
N VAL A 72 -7.68 17.44 -0.92
CA VAL A 72 -7.91 16.29 -0.04
C VAL A 72 -6.62 15.47 0.10
N PHE A 73 -6.16 15.27 1.34
CA PHE A 73 -5.10 14.33 1.67
C PHE A 73 -5.75 13.07 2.28
N SER A 74 -5.68 11.93 1.61
CA SER A 74 -6.45 10.77 2.03
C SER A 74 -5.66 9.47 2.08
N GLY A 75 -5.84 8.71 3.17
CA GLY A 75 -5.51 7.29 3.24
C GLY A 75 -6.66 6.37 2.80
N VAL A 76 -7.84 6.92 2.50
CA VAL A 76 -9.04 6.16 2.15
C VAL A 76 -9.05 5.82 0.67
N LYS A 77 -9.31 4.55 0.33
CA LYS A 77 -9.52 4.09 -1.05
C LYS A 77 -11.00 4.16 -1.43
N TYR A 78 -11.85 3.56 -0.62
CA TYR A 78 -13.29 3.50 -0.85
C TYR A 78 -14.06 3.34 0.46
N PHE A 79 -15.34 3.62 0.40
CA PHE A 79 -16.31 3.42 1.48
C PHE A 79 -17.29 2.31 1.11
N ASN A 80 -17.75 1.54 2.09
CA ASN A 80 -18.83 0.59 1.95
C ASN A 80 -20.11 1.14 2.61
N PHE A 81 -20.91 1.87 1.84
CA PHE A 81 -22.21 2.37 2.30
C PHE A 81 -23.33 1.48 1.78
N ASN A 82 -24.14 0.91 2.68
CA ASN A 82 -25.29 0.07 2.33
C ASN A 82 -24.93 -1.04 1.31
N LYS A 83 -23.82 -1.75 1.55
CA LYS A 83 -23.29 -2.83 0.68
C LYS A 83 -22.83 -2.35 -0.71
N LYS A 84 -22.75 -1.04 -0.94
CA LYS A 84 -22.21 -0.46 -2.17
C LYS A 84 -20.82 0.09 -1.91
N LYS A 85 -19.87 -0.33 -2.75
CA LYS A 85 -18.52 0.21 -2.75
C LYS A 85 -18.52 1.54 -3.49
N ILE A 86 -18.08 2.62 -2.81
CA ILE A 86 -17.97 3.97 -3.37
C ILE A 86 -16.49 4.36 -3.31
N TRP A 87 -15.88 4.51 -4.46
CA TRP A 87 -14.49 4.94 -4.56
C TRP A 87 -14.39 6.44 -4.31
N LEU A 88 -13.56 6.82 -3.34
CA LEU A 88 -13.37 8.23 -2.99
C LEU A 88 -12.86 9.04 -4.17
N ASN A 89 -11.85 8.52 -4.86
CA ASN A 89 -11.20 9.21 -5.98
C ASN A 89 -12.18 9.49 -7.12
N ASP A 90 -13.08 8.53 -7.45
CA ASP A 90 -14.14 8.75 -8.45
C ASP A 90 -15.06 9.92 -8.04
N CYS A 91 -15.37 10.04 -6.73
CA CYS A 91 -16.19 11.15 -6.23
C CYS A 91 -15.44 12.49 -6.31
N LEU A 92 -14.16 12.52 -5.90
CA LEU A 92 -13.36 13.74 -5.94
C LEU A 92 -13.15 14.24 -7.38
N GLU A 93 -12.86 13.32 -8.31
CA GLU A 93 -12.74 13.65 -9.75
C GLU A 93 -14.05 14.20 -10.32
N LEU A 94 -15.20 13.61 -9.97
CA LEU A 94 -16.52 14.08 -10.43
C LEU A 94 -16.83 15.51 -9.98
N TYR A 95 -16.31 15.94 -8.83
CA TYR A 95 -16.53 17.26 -8.24
C TYR A 95 -15.36 18.23 -8.46
N ASP A 96 -14.35 17.84 -9.27
CA ASP A 96 -13.15 18.62 -9.54
C ASP A 96 -12.40 19.03 -8.27
N ILE A 97 -12.33 18.12 -7.27
CA ILE A 97 -11.61 18.34 -6.03
C ILE A 97 -10.21 17.71 -6.16
N PRO A 98 -9.13 18.51 -6.06
CA PRO A 98 -7.76 18.00 -6.07
C PRO A 98 -7.50 17.07 -4.88
N TYR A 99 -6.71 16.01 -5.10
CA TYR A 99 -6.36 15.07 -4.04
C TYR A 99 -4.95 14.52 -4.17
N ILE A 100 -4.37 14.11 -3.05
CA ILE A 100 -3.10 13.38 -3.00
C ILE A 100 -3.41 11.89 -2.79
N ALA A 101 -3.37 11.16 -3.86
CA ALA A 101 -3.44 9.70 -3.94
C ALA A 101 -3.26 9.28 -5.40
N SER A 102 -3.10 7.99 -5.66
CA SER A 102 -3.21 7.46 -7.01
C SER A 102 -4.67 7.37 -7.44
N ASN A 103 -4.93 7.39 -8.76
CA ASN A 103 -6.29 7.20 -9.27
C ASN A 103 -6.82 5.78 -8.97
N ARG A 104 -8.13 5.57 -9.14
CA ARG A 104 -8.79 4.29 -8.88
C ARG A 104 -8.13 3.11 -9.59
N ALA A 105 -7.75 3.26 -10.86
CA ALA A 105 -7.18 2.17 -11.63
C ALA A 105 -5.83 1.70 -11.06
N ALA A 106 -4.99 2.63 -10.58
CA ALA A 106 -3.73 2.32 -9.93
C ALA A 106 -3.95 1.65 -8.55
N LEU A 107 -4.91 2.14 -7.76
CA LEU A 107 -5.26 1.56 -6.45
C LEU A 107 -5.84 0.13 -6.60
N ASP A 108 -6.64 -0.12 -7.64
CA ASP A 108 -7.17 -1.46 -7.93
C ASP A 108 -6.07 -2.43 -8.37
N ASN A 109 -5.11 -1.94 -9.18
CA ASN A 109 -3.95 -2.72 -9.60
C ASN A 109 -3.02 -3.06 -8.42
N GLU A 110 -2.79 -2.13 -7.50
CA GLU A 110 -1.94 -2.36 -6.32
C GLU A 110 -2.49 -3.48 -5.45
N SER A 111 -3.80 -3.60 -5.34
CA SER A 111 -4.45 -4.64 -4.56
C SER A 111 -4.32 -6.05 -5.15
N ASP A 112 -3.97 -6.19 -6.44
CA ASP A 112 -3.80 -7.46 -7.15
C ASP A 112 -2.37 -7.59 -7.69
N LYS A 113 -1.52 -8.30 -6.95
CA LYS A 113 -0.09 -8.41 -7.26
C LYS A 113 0.20 -9.12 -8.59
N ASP A 114 -0.63 -10.09 -8.99
CA ASP A 114 -0.50 -10.77 -10.28
C ASP A 114 -0.75 -9.79 -11.43
N ARG A 115 -1.83 -9.03 -11.33
CA ARG A 115 -2.18 -8.00 -12.31
C ARG A 115 -1.11 -6.91 -12.38
N ALA A 116 -0.64 -6.41 -11.23
CA ALA A 116 0.43 -5.42 -11.16
C ALA A 116 1.71 -5.91 -11.84
N LYS A 117 2.16 -7.15 -11.56
CA LYS A 117 3.36 -7.74 -12.17
C LYS A 117 3.21 -7.91 -13.68
N LYS A 118 2.03 -8.32 -14.16
CA LYS A 118 1.73 -8.42 -15.61
C LYS A 118 1.80 -7.05 -16.30
N LEU A 119 1.31 -5.99 -15.66
CA LEU A 119 1.43 -4.61 -16.18
C LEU A 119 2.88 -4.14 -16.23
N ILE A 120 3.68 -4.43 -15.19
CA ILE A 120 5.12 -4.13 -15.13
C ILE A 120 5.85 -4.82 -16.29
N LEU A 121 5.60 -6.12 -16.51
CA LEU A 121 6.18 -6.86 -17.63
C LEU A 121 5.75 -6.30 -18.99
N LYS A 122 4.47 -5.93 -19.15
CA LYS A 122 3.98 -5.28 -20.38
C LYS A 122 4.69 -3.97 -20.65
N ALA A 123 5.07 -3.24 -19.61
CA ALA A 123 5.88 -2.01 -19.69
C ALA A 123 7.38 -2.31 -19.89
N LYS A 124 7.80 -3.57 -20.09
CA LYS A 124 9.20 -4.01 -20.24
C LYS A 124 10.09 -3.69 -19.05
N ILE A 125 9.50 -3.55 -17.86
CA ILE A 125 10.21 -3.36 -16.59
C ILE A 125 10.48 -4.73 -15.99
N LYS A 126 11.72 -4.97 -15.54
CA LYS A 126 12.10 -6.23 -14.90
C LYS A 126 11.38 -6.40 -13.56
N THR A 127 10.91 -7.60 -13.30
CA THR A 127 10.38 -8.03 -12.01
C THR A 127 10.85 -9.46 -11.74
N ALA A 128 10.79 -9.94 -10.49
CA ALA A 128 11.08 -11.34 -10.18
C ALA A 128 10.15 -12.27 -10.99
N ASP A 129 10.68 -13.37 -11.47
CA ASP A 129 9.86 -14.43 -12.08
C ASP A 129 8.80 -14.90 -11.10
N PHE A 130 7.60 -15.14 -11.57
CA PHE A 130 6.47 -15.44 -10.71
C PHE A 130 5.40 -16.31 -11.38
N PHE A 131 4.60 -16.94 -10.54
CA PHE A 131 3.36 -17.59 -10.93
C PHE A 131 2.34 -17.53 -9.80
N VAL A 132 1.08 -17.79 -10.12
CA VAL A 132 -0.01 -17.91 -9.15
C VAL A 132 -0.39 -19.36 -9.01
N THR A 133 -0.67 -19.80 -7.78
CA THR A 133 -1.04 -21.21 -7.52
C THR A 133 -2.04 -21.33 -6.37
N ASN A 134 -2.72 -22.49 -6.39
CA ASN A 134 -3.58 -22.97 -5.30
C ASN A 134 -3.06 -24.30 -4.74
N PRO A 135 -3.52 -24.74 -3.56
CA PRO A 135 -3.17 -26.04 -3.04
C PRO A 135 -3.52 -27.17 -4.01
N GLY A 136 -2.59 -28.10 -4.23
CA GLY A 136 -2.78 -29.28 -5.08
C GLY A 136 -2.46 -29.12 -6.56
N GLU A 137 -2.16 -27.90 -7.04
CA GLU A 137 -1.80 -27.69 -8.46
C GLU A 137 -0.39 -28.19 -8.82
N HIS A 138 0.51 -28.30 -7.82
CA HIS A 138 1.85 -28.86 -7.98
C HIS A 138 2.00 -30.11 -7.12
N HIS A 139 2.61 -31.17 -7.68
CA HIS A 139 2.72 -32.48 -7.03
C HIS A 139 4.17 -32.85 -6.65
N SER A 140 5.15 -32.16 -7.26
CA SER A 140 6.58 -32.37 -7.02
C SER A 140 7.35 -31.08 -7.24
N GLU A 141 8.60 -31.05 -6.82
CA GLU A 141 9.51 -29.92 -7.04
C GLU A 141 9.71 -29.64 -8.53
N THR A 142 9.79 -30.68 -9.35
CA THR A 142 9.96 -30.56 -10.81
C THR A 142 8.75 -29.98 -11.53
N SER A 143 7.58 -29.93 -10.88
CA SER A 143 6.38 -29.28 -11.44
C SER A 143 6.31 -27.78 -11.20
N ILE A 144 7.24 -27.23 -10.41
CA ILE A 144 7.31 -25.79 -10.10
C ILE A 144 8.09 -25.08 -11.22
N PRO A 145 7.53 -24.01 -11.84
CA PRO A 145 8.12 -23.39 -13.04
C PRO A 145 9.37 -22.56 -12.78
N ILE A 146 9.68 -22.24 -11.52
CA ILE A 146 10.84 -21.43 -11.11
C ILE A 146 11.60 -22.12 -9.96
N SER A 147 12.92 -21.87 -9.88
CA SER A 147 13.79 -22.55 -8.92
C SER A 147 13.73 -21.95 -7.52
N PHE A 148 13.93 -22.78 -6.50
CA PHE A 148 14.11 -22.34 -5.12
C PHE A 148 15.41 -21.54 -4.94
N PRO A 149 15.50 -20.60 -3.93
CA PRO A 149 14.46 -20.27 -2.97
C PRO A 149 13.35 -19.39 -3.55
N LEU A 150 12.13 -19.60 -3.06
CA LEU A 150 10.94 -18.88 -3.50
C LEU A 150 10.36 -18.02 -2.37
N PHE A 151 9.71 -16.92 -2.74
CA PHE A 151 8.92 -16.09 -1.83
C PHE A 151 7.43 -16.30 -2.08
N VAL A 152 6.69 -16.72 -1.06
CA VAL A 152 5.27 -17.09 -1.16
C VAL A 152 4.42 -16.14 -0.33
N LYS A 153 3.45 -15.48 -0.96
CA LYS A 153 2.56 -14.50 -0.32
C LYS A 153 1.15 -14.55 -0.92
N PRO A 154 0.13 -14.01 -0.23
CA PRO A 154 -1.20 -13.89 -0.83
C PRO A 154 -1.17 -13.05 -2.11
N VAL A 155 -1.89 -13.50 -3.14
CA VAL A 155 -1.96 -12.79 -4.44
C VAL A 155 -2.62 -11.43 -4.30
N ARG A 156 -3.55 -11.28 -3.34
CA ARG A 156 -4.28 -10.02 -3.07
C ARG A 156 -4.07 -9.53 -1.65
N GLY A 157 -4.32 -8.23 -1.46
CA GLY A 157 -4.16 -7.54 -0.19
C GLY A 157 -2.85 -6.77 -0.08
N GLY A 158 -2.76 -5.92 0.93
CA GLY A 158 -1.62 -5.05 1.26
C GLY A 158 -1.04 -5.35 2.64
N ASP A 159 -0.21 -4.41 3.16
CA ASP A 159 0.33 -4.35 4.53
C ASP A 159 1.01 -5.63 5.01
N SER A 160 1.71 -6.32 4.12
CA SER A 160 2.41 -7.58 4.41
C SER A 160 1.52 -8.68 5.02
N ARG A 161 0.20 -8.61 4.91
CA ARG A 161 -0.74 -9.64 5.40
C ARG A 161 -0.41 -10.98 4.76
N GLY A 162 -0.18 -11.99 5.61
CA GLY A 162 0.20 -13.34 5.18
C GLY A 162 1.67 -13.48 4.78
N VAL A 163 2.49 -12.45 5.01
CA VAL A 163 3.95 -12.48 4.92
C VAL A 163 4.52 -12.61 6.32
N ASP A 164 5.36 -13.61 6.51
CA ASP A 164 6.04 -13.92 7.79
C ASP A 164 7.41 -14.56 7.53
N SER A 165 8.09 -14.97 8.60
CA SER A 165 9.41 -15.63 8.53
C SER A 165 9.43 -16.94 7.72
N ASN A 166 8.27 -17.55 7.41
CA ASN A 166 8.12 -18.76 6.61
C ASN A 166 7.75 -18.47 5.15
N SER A 167 7.68 -17.20 4.76
CA SER A 167 7.35 -16.81 3.38
C SER A 167 8.48 -17.11 2.40
N VAL A 168 9.74 -17.23 2.86
CA VAL A 168 10.84 -17.77 2.06
C VAL A 168 10.86 -19.28 2.22
N VAL A 169 10.73 -19.99 1.11
CA VAL A 169 10.67 -21.45 1.08
C VAL A 169 11.81 -22.01 0.22
N TYR A 170 12.41 -23.13 0.67
CA TYR A 170 13.63 -23.70 0.10
C TYR A 170 13.43 -25.07 -0.56
N ASN A 171 12.25 -25.65 -0.40
CA ASN A 171 11.90 -26.96 -0.93
C ASN A 171 10.39 -27.10 -1.10
N PHE A 172 10.00 -28.15 -1.78
CA PHE A 172 8.60 -28.44 -2.08
C PHE A 172 7.71 -28.60 -0.83
N ALA A 173 8.24 -29.19 0.25
CA ALA A 173 7.46 -29.38 1.48
C ALA A 173 7.08 -28.05 2.13
N SER A 174 8.04 -27.13 2.29
CA SER A 174 7.79 -25.78 2.84
C SER A 174 6.92 -24.93 1.92
N PHE A 175 7.11 -25.03 0.60
CA PHE A 175 6.24 -24.41 -0.41
C PHE A 175 4.78 -24.86 -0.25
N LYS A 176 4.53 -26.17 -0.26
CA LYS A 176 3.18 -26.72 -0.10
C LYS A 176 2.52 -26.29 1.20
N LYS A 177 3.27 -26.30 2.30
CA LYS A 177 2.78 -25.86 3.61
C LYS A 177 2.34 -24.39 3.57
N LYS A 178 3.17 -23.48 3.00
CA LYS A 178 2.87 -22.05 2.95
C LYS A 178 1.68 -21.73 2.04
N VAL A 179 1.58 -22.38 0.88
CA VAL A 179 0.42 -22.25 -0.03
C VAL A 179 -0.88 -22.67 0.66
N LEU A 180 -0.84 -23.79 1.39
CA LEU A 180 -1.98 -24.30 2.13
C LEU A 180 -2.39 -23.34 3.26
N GLU A 181 -1.41 -22.79 4.01
CA GLU A 181 -1.64 -21.81 5.05
C GLU A 181 -2.36 -20.56 4.53
N ILE A 182 -1.88 -19.99 3.40
CA ILE A 182 -2.50 -18.83 2.77
C ILE A 182 -3.94 -19.12 2.38
N LYS A 183 -4.19 -20.28 1.78
CA LYS A 183 -5.55 -20.69 1.41
C LYS A 183 -6.46 -20.80 2.61
N HIS A 184 -6.01 -21.40 3.70
CA HIS A 184 -6.80 -21.58 4.92
C HIS A 184 -7.10 -20.28 5.64
N LYS A 185 -6.06 -19.41 5.81
CA LYS A 185 -6.21 -18.17 6.58
C LYS A 185 -6.96 -17.07 5.83
N PHE A 186 -6.76 -16.97 4.52
CA PHE A 186 -7.23 -15.82 3.73
C PHE A 186 -8.23 -16.20 2.63
N ASN A 187 -8.40 -17.48 2.36
CA ASN A 187 -9.17 -18.01 1.21
C ASN A 187 -8.70 -17.43 -0.14
N LEU A 188 -7.41 -17.18 -0.29
CA LEU A 188 -6.78 -16.59 -1.47
C LEU A 188 -5.85 -17.62 -2.15
N SER A 189 -5.56 -17.40 -3.43
CA SER A 189 -4.43 -18.00 -4.12
C SER A 189 -3.12 -17.40 -3.65
N SER A 190 -2.03 -18.12 -3.83
CA SER A 190 -0.67 -17.65 -3.52
C SER A 190 0.00 -17.10 -4.78
N LEU A 191 0.62 -15.93 -4.66
CA LEU A 191 1.67 -15.48 -5.56
C LEU A 191 2.99 -16.07 -5.10
N VAL A 192 3.68 -16.72 -6.00
CA VAL A 192 5.00 -17.31 -5.78
C VAL A 192 5.98 -16.62 -6.70
N GLU A 193 7.10 -16.19 -6.16
CA GLU A 193 8.12 -15.47 -6.93
C GLU A 193 9.54 -15.86 -6.51
N THR A 194 10.51 -15.65 -7.38
CA THR A 194 11.92 -15.79 -7.03
C THR A 194 12.24 -14.92 -5.81
N TYR A 195 12.85 -15.50 -4.78
CA TYR A 195 13.28 -14.72 -3.62
C TYR A 195 14.45 -13.81 -3.99
N LEU A 196 14.27 -12.50 -3.78
CA LEU A 196 15.29 -11.49 -3.97
C LEU A 196 15.93 -11.17 -2.61
N SER A 197 17.23 -11.45 -2.46
CA SER A 197 17.99 -11.24 -1.21
C SER A 197 18.66 -9.87 -1.12
N GLY A 198 18.40 -8.97 -2.06
CA GLY A 198 18.98 -7.64 -2.12
C GLY A 198 18.41 -6.67 -1.08
N LYS A 199 18.80 -5.41 -1.21
CA LYS A 199 18.26 -4.33 -0.41
C LYS A 199 16.81 -4.02 -0.81
N GLU A 200 16.00 -3.58 0.16
CA GLU A 200 14.63 -3.16 -0.06
C GLU A 200 14.54 -1.63 -0.18
N TYR A 201 13.79 -1.17 -1.17
CA TYR A 201 13.55 0.25 -1.40
C TYR A 201 12.06 0.51 -1.57
N SER A 202 11.61 1.64 -1.03
CA SER A 202 10.31 2.23 -1.38
C SER A 202 10.56 3.50 -2.18
N VAL A 203 9.74 3.73 -3.21
CA VAL A 203 9.88 4.92 -4.06
C VAL A 203 8.56 5.66 -4.09
N GLY A 204 8.50 6.81 -3.41
CA GLY A 204 7.40 7.74 -3.55
C GLY A 204 7.47 8.44 -4.92
N ILE A 205 6.34 8.51 -5.63
CA ILE A 205 6.26 9.24 -6.90
C ILE A 205 5.19 10.31 -6.77
N LEU A 206 5.59 11.58 -6.94
CA LEU A 206 4.69 12.72 -7.00
C LEU A 206 4.69 13.31 -8.40
N GLN A 207 3.50 13.64 -8.89
CA GLN A 207 3.32 14.39 -10.13
C GLN A 207 3.02 15.85 -9.80
N ASP A 208 3.77 16.76 -10.41
CA ASP A 208 3.47 18.18 -10.38
C ASP A 208 2.26 18.46 -11.29
N SER A 209 1.18 18.96 -10.70
CA SER A 209 -0.07 19.22 -11.42
C SER A 209 0.03 20.34 -12.45
N THR A 210 1.05 21.22 -12.34
CA THR A 210 1.20 22.39 -13.22
C THR A 210 1.91 22.05 -14.53
N ASN A 211 2.85 21.12 -14.51
CA ASN A 211 3.71 20.81 -15.67
C ASN A 211 3.82 19.31 -15.96
N GLY A 212 3.16 18.46 -15.18
CA GLY A 212 3.19 17.00 -15.33
C GLY A 212 4.51 16.33 -14.95
N THR A 213 5.49 17.07 -14.41
CA THR A 213 6.78 16.51 -14.03
C THR A 213 6.64 15.50 -12.91
N LEU A 214 7.23 14.32 -13.08
CA LEU A 214 7.29 13.28 -12.06
C LEU A 214 8.55 13.45 -11.21
N ARG A 215 8.38 13.38 -9.89
CA ARG A 215 9.48 13.32 -8.92
C ARG A 215 9.47 11.96 -8.23
N ALA A 216 10.57 11.24 -8.33
CA ALA A 216 10.80 10.00 -7.60
C ALA A 216 11.60 10.28 -6.32
N MET A 217 11.14 9.76 -5.20
CA MET A 217 11.76 9.93 -3.89
C MET A 217 12.05 8.55 -3.31
N PRO A 218 13.21 7.96 -3.64
CA PRO A 218 13.58 6.65 -3.11
C PRO A 218 14.02 6.74 -1.66
N VAL A 219 13.62 5.73 -0.88
CA VAL A 219 14.11 5.48 0.47
C VAL A 219 14.56 4.03 0.58
N GLU A 220 15.68 3.78 1.26
CA GLU A 220 16.12 2.43 1.61
C GLU A 220 15.42 2.00 2.90
N ILE A 221 14.85 0.79 2.89
CA ILE A 221 14.20 0.19 4.04
C ILE A 221 15.17 -0.84 4.64
N ILE A 222 15.69 -0.54 5.82
CA ILE A 222 16.61 -1.42 6.54
C ILE A 222 15.83 -2.23 7.55
N ILE A 223 15.88 -3.55 7.39
CA ILE A 223 15.19 -4.52 8.23
C ILE A 223 16.23 -5.42 8.88
N LYS A 224 16.06 -5.70 10.17
CA LYS A 224 16.88 -6.70 10.86
C LYS A 224 16.60 -8.09 10.30
N LYS A 225 17.65 -8.91 10.26
CA LYS A 225 17.50 -10.33 9.89
C LYS A 225 16.61 -11.04 10.90
N ASN A 226 15.60 -11.74 10.41
CA ASN A 226 14.79 -12.62 11.24
C ASN A 226 15.58 -13.88 11.67
N LYS A 227 14.94 -14.75 12.44
CA LYS A 227 15.55 -16.02 12.94
C LYS A 227 16.05 -16.95 11.83
N ASN A 228 15.56 -16.80 10.60
CA ASN A 228 15.96 -17.58 9.43
C ASN A 228 17.04 -16.87 8.59
N GLY A 229 17.56 -15.72 9.05
CA GLY A 229 18.62 -14.98 8.39
C GLY A 229 18.15 -14.04 7.25
N HIS A 230 16.84 -13.82 7.09
CA HIS A 230 16.25 -12.99 6.03
C HIS A 230 15.86 -11.61 6.54
N CYS A 231 16.07 -10.61 5.71
CA CYS A 231 15.48 -9.29 5.86
C CYS A 231 14.14 -9.30 5.12
N ILE A 232 13.03 -9.41 5.85
CA ILE A 232 11.68 -9.44 5.28
C ILE A 232 10.86 -8.36 5.98
N LEU A 233 10.29 -7.45 5.20
CA LEU A 233 9.32 -6.48 5.67
C LEU A 233 7.97 -7.21 5.84
N ASP A 234 7.87 -7.99 6.90
CA ASP A 234 6.68 -8.76 7.22
C ASP A 234 5.66 -7.95 8.02
N PHE A 235 4.56 -8.60 8.38
CA PHE A 235 3.47 -7.94 9.08
C PHE A 235 3.87 -7.46 10.48
N ASP A 236 4.66 -8.25 11.21
CA ASP A 236 5.06 -7.92 12.59
C ASP A 236 6.07 -6.77 12.58
N VAL A 237 7.06 -6.76 11.67
CA VAL A 237 8.02 -5.67 11.50
C VAL A 237 7.31 -4.34 11.22
N LYS A 238 6.32 -4.33 10.32
CA LYS A 238 5.53 -3.13 10.02
C LYS A 238 4.65 -2.68 11.19
N LYS A 239 4.04 -3.63 11.89
CA LYS A 239 3.17 -3.34 13.02
C LYS A 239 3.93 -2.72 14.19
N ASP A 240 5.15 -3.18 14.43
CA ASP A 240 5.96 -2.78 15.58
C ASP A 240 6.95 -1.65 15.23
N ASP A 241 6.90 -1.10 13.98
CA ASP A 241 7.75 -0.01 13.45
C ASP A 241 9.25 -0.30 13.64
N GLU A 242 9.66 -1.55 13.39
CA GLU A 242 11.03 -2.02 13.62
C GLU A 242 11.99 -1.75 12.45
N GLU A 243 11.47 -1.32 11.29
CA GLU A 243 12.28 -0.95 10.15
C GLU A 243 12.88 0.45 10.32
N LYS A 244 14.05 0.65 9.72
CA LYS A 244 14.67 1.96 9.60
C LYS A 244 14.60 2.45 8.16
N VAL A 245 14.04 3.64 7.97
CA VAL A 245 13.92 4.28 6.66
C VAL A 245 15.04 5.31 6.51
N ILE A 246 15.80 5.21 5.42
CA ILE A 246 16.90 6.14 5.10
C ILE A 246 16.64 6.75 3.72
N ALA A 247 16.64 8.09 3.64
CA ALA A 247 16.58 8.77 2.36
C ALA A 247 17.80 8.41 1.49
N VAL A 248 17.55 8.06 0.24
CA VAL A 248 18.62 7.84 -0.73
C VAL A 248 18.97 9.19 -1.34
N THR A 249 20.02 9.81 -0.83
CA THR A 249 20.61 11.01 -1.42
C THR A 249 21.70 10.57 -2.39
N ASP A 250 21.47 10.81 -3.68
CA ASP A 250 22.38 10.53 -4.79
C ASP A 250 23.03 9.14 -4.79
N ALA A 251 22.51 8.27 -5.65
CA ALA A 251 23.24 7.08 -6.05
C ALA A 251 24.53 7.52 -6.77
N LYS A 252 25.66 7.36 -6.07
CA LYS A 252 26.96 7.37 -6.71
C LYS A 252 27.15 6.10 -7.53
#